data_2f6f0d636604c70917139d84798e5556
#
_entry.id   2f6f0d636604c70917139d84798e5556
#
_cell.length_a   1.000
_cell.length_b   1.000
_cell.length_c   1.000
_cell.angle_alpha   90.00
_cell.angle_beta   90.00
_cell.angle_gamma   90.00
#
_symmetry.space_group_name_H-M   'P 1'
#
loop_
_entity.id
_entity.type
_entity.pdbx_description
1 polymer ?
#
loop_
_entity_poly.entity_id
_entity_poly.type
_entity_poly.pdbx_seq_one_letter_code
_entity_poly.pdbx_strand_id
1 'polypeptide(L)'
;MSTKSKRSKELTKKQTLVMELLKNNKVPLSAYDILDKLHGFGFRAPLQVYRALDKLMELGLVHRLETLNAFVACQHKNCESNYKKTTMFTICEMCGNVHEFVNTGLIKLVKFLENDGKFKTSRTVVEFKGVCSACTE
;
A
#
# COMPACT_ATOMS: atom_id res chain seq x y z
N MET A 1 24.56 -7.81 18.40
CA MET A 1 23.95 -8.93 17.77
C MET A 1 22.58 -8.74 17.15
N SER A 2 22.30 -7.60 16.65
CA SER A 2 21.01 -7.33 16.07
C SER A 2 21.02 -7.44 14.56
N THR A 3 21.65 -8.47 14.06
CA THR A 3 21.70 -8.76 12.65
C THR A 3 20.35 -9.22 12.10
N LYS A 4 19.38 -9.45 12.98
CA LYS A 4 18.04 -9.87 12.54
C LYS A 4 17.26 -8.78 11.84
N SER A 5 17.56 -7.52 12.08
CA SER A 5 16.89 -6.41 11.41
C SER A 5 17.47 -6.11 10.05
N LYS A 6 18.63 -6.63 9.77
CA LYS A 6 19.33 -6.41 8.49
C LYS A 6 19.32 -7.61 7.55
N ARG A 7 18.57 -8.58 7.83
CA ARG A 7 18.10 -9.38 6.74
C ARG A 7 17.13 -8.47 5.98
N SER A 8 17.73 -7.46 5.43
CA SER A 8 17.14 -6.72 4.35
C SER A 8 16.66 -7.82 3.45
N LYS A 9 15.51 -7.98 3.52
CA LYS A 9 14.61 -8.75 2.79
C LYS A 9 14.99 -8.55 1.37
N GLU A 10 15.95 -9.34 0.92
CA GLU A 10 16.37 -9.32 -0.47
C GLU A 10 15.14 -9.66 -1.29
N LEU A 11 14.63 -8.66 -1.96
CA LEU A 11 13.53 -8.86 -2.86
C LEU A 11 13.99 -9.70 -4.04
N THR A 12 13.15 -10.60 -4.49
CA THR A 12 13.41 -11.32 -5.73
C THR A 12 13.40 -10.31 -6.88
N LYS A 13 13.95 -10.72 -8.02
CA LYS A 13 13.95 -9.89 -9.21
C LYS A 13 12.54 -9.42 -9.59
N LYS A 14 11.56 -10.32 -9.52
CA LYS A 14 10.16 -10.01 -9.81
C LYS A 14 9.57 -9.02 -8.82
N GLN A 15 9.84 -9.21 -7.54
CA GLN A 15 9.38 -8.29 -6.49
C GLN A 15 9.98 -6.89 -6.69
N THR A 16 11.26 -6.82 -7.02
CA THR A 16 11.94 -5.56 -7.29
C THR A 16 11.31 -4.84 -8.48
N LEU A 17 11.00 -5.55 -9.55
CA LEU A 17 10.36 -4.97 -10.72
C LEU A 17 8.99 -4.35 -10.39
N VAL A 18 8.17 -5.07 -9.62
CA VAL A 18 6.87 -4.55 -9.18
C VAL A 18 7.05 -3.32 -8.31
N MET A 19 7.99 -3.39 -7.36
CA MET A 19 8.24 -2.28 -6.44
C MET A 19 8.67 -1.01 -7.18
N GLU A 20 9.60 -1.14 -8.11
CA GLU A 20 10.09 -0.01 -8.91
C GLU A 20 8.99 0.57 -9.79
N LEU A 21 8.18 -0.28 -10.38
CA LEU A 21 7.06 0.17 -11.20
C LEU A 21 6.10 1.01 -10.37
N LEU A 22 5.75 0.56 -9.17
CA LEU A 22 4.83 1.28 -8.30
C LEU A 22 5.44 2.58 -7.78
N LYS A 23 6.73 2.59 -7.47
CA LYS A 23 7.42 3.82 -7.05
C LYS A 23 7.43 4.89 -8.13
N ASN A 24 7.55 4.48 -9.38
CA ASN A 24 7.66 5.41 -10.51
C ASN A 24 6.30 5.88 -11.03
N ASN A 25 5.22 5.28 -10.57
CA ASN A 25 3.88 5.70 -10.97
C ASN A 25 3.20 6.47 -9.85
N LYS A 26 2.68 7.63 -10.18
CA LYS A 26 1.95 8.47 -9.23
C LYS A 26 0.53 8.00 -9.00
N VAL A 27 0.01 7.22 -9.93
CA VAL A 27 -1.35 6.71 -9.90
C VAL A 27 -1.31 5.23 -9.54
N PRO A 28 -2.25 4.76 -8.71
CA PRO A 28 -2.29 3.33 -8.36
C PRO A 28 -2.46 2.44 -9.57
N LEU A 29 -1.89 1.26 -9.51
CA LEU A 29 -1.99 0.28 -10.59
C LEU A 29 -2.70 -0.98 -10.08
N SER A 30 -3.62 -1.50 -10.89
CA SER A 30 -4.23 -2.80 -10.63
C SER A 30 -3.22 -3.91 -10.93
N ALA A 31 -3.51 -5.13 -10.49
CA ALA A 31 -2.65 -6.27 -10.79
C ALA A 31 -2.56 -6.51 -12.30
N TYR A 32 -3.64 -6.27 -13.02
CA TYR A 32 -3.65 -6.41 -14.48
C TYR A 32 -2.82 -5.34 -15.17
N ASP A 33 -2.86 -4.10 -14.66
CA ASP A 33 -2.01 -3.02 -15.18
C ASP A 33 -0.53 -3.37 -15.00
N ILE A 34 -0.20 -3.91 -13.84
CA ILE A 34 1.18 -4.33 -13.53
C ILE A 34 1.61 -5.45 -14.48
N LEU A 35 0.75 -6.44 -14.66
CA LEU A 35 1.03 -7.55 -15.57
C LEU A 35 1.29 -7.05 -16.99
N ASP A 36 0.45 -6.15 -17.48
CA ASP A 36 0.57 -5.59 -18.81
C ASP A 36 1.91 -4.86 -18.98
N LYS A 37 2.28 -4.03 -18.01
CA LYS A 37 3.52 -3.26 -18.05
C LYS A 37 4.78 -4.13 -17.90
N LEU A 38 4.67 -5.25 -17.20
CA LEU A 38 5.82 -6.13 -16.94
C LEU A 38 5.80 -7.41 -17.76
N HIS A 39 4.93 -7.49 -18.74
CA HIS A 39 4.78 -8.68 -19.58
C HIS A 39 6.11 -9.12 -20.22
N GLY A 40 6.92 -8.17 -20.67
CA GLY A 40 8.22 -8.47 -21.29
C GLY A 40 9.34 -8.81 -20.29
N PHE A 41 9.05 -8.79 -19.00
CA PHE A 41 10.05 -8.95 -17.94
C PHE A 41 9.84 -10.23 -17.10
N GLY A 42 9.19 -11.22 -17.68
CA GLY A 42 9.03 -12.52 -17.02
C GLY A 42 7.68 -12.72 -16.34
N PHE A 43 6.79 -11.75 -16.42
CA PHE A 43 5.41 -11.90 -15.91
C PHE A 43 4.50 -12.34 -17.05
N ARG A 44 3.81 -13.46 -16.86
CA ARG A 44 2.92 -14.04 -17.88
C ARG A 44 1.49 -14.25 -17.39
N ALA A 45 1.30 -14.29 -16.10
CA ALA A 45 0.00 -14.58 -15.52
C ALA A 45 -0.27 -13.69 -14.31
N PRO A 46 -1.54 -13.33 -14.05
CA PRO A 46 -1.90 -12.51 -12.89
C PRO A 46 -1.42 -13.08 -11.56
N LEU A 47 -1.41 -14.39 -11.41
CA LEU A 47 -0.97 -15.03 -10.18
C LEU A 47 0.46 -14.65 -9.79
N GLN A 48 1.34 -14.51 -10.77
CA GLN A 48 2.73 -14.10 -10.54
C GLN A 48 2.78 -12.68 -9.93
N VAL A 49 1.93 -11.79 -10.44
CA VAL A 49 1.83 -10.43 -9.92
C VAL A 49 1.28 -10.45 -8.50
N TYR A 50 0.21 -11.18 -8.25
CA TYR A 50 -0.39 -11.27 -6.91
C TYR A 50 0.58 -11.83 -5.88
N ARG A 51 1.36 -12.84 -6.24
CA ARG A 51 2.38 -13.39 -5.34
C ARG A 51 3.44 -12.37 -4.97
N ALA A 52 3.90 -11.60 -5.95
CA ALA A 52 4.87 -10.53 -5.69
C ALA A 52 4.26 -9.45 -4.80
N LEU A 53 3.01 -9.03 -5.10
CA LEU A 53 2.30 -8.02 -4.32
C LEU A 53 2.04 -8.49 -2.88
N ASP A 54 1.63 -9.73 -2.70
CA ASP A 54 1.38 -10.28 -1.36
C ASP A 54 2.63 -10.20 -0.50
N LYS A 55 3.77 -10.56 -1.07
CA LYS A 55 5.04 -10.48 -0.34
C LYS A 55 5.42 -9.04 -0.02
N LEU A 56 5.26 -8.15 -0.98
CA LEU A 56 5.56 -6.73 -0.76
C LEU A 56 4.62 -6.10 0.28
N MET A 57 3.36 -6.50 0.30
CA MET A 57 2.41 -6.05 1.33
C MET A 57 2.78 -6.61 2.70
N GLU A 58 3.16 -7.88 2.77
CA GLU A 58 3.63 -8.51 4.00
C GLU A 58 4.82 -7.75 4.59
N LEU A 59 5.71 -7.25 3.72
CA LEU A 59 6.88 -6.48 4.13
C LEU A 59 6.57 -5.00 4.42
N GLY A 60 5.33 -4.56 4.21
CA GLY A 60 4.95 -3.17 4.43
C GLY A 60 5.42 -2.20 3.35
N LEU A 61 5.86 -2.71 2.21
CA LEU A 61 6.40 -1.88 1.12
C LEU A 61 5.34 -1.44 0.12
N VAL A 62 4.23 -2.13 0.05
CA VAL A 62 3.13 -1.86 -0.87
C VAL A 62 1.83 -1.89 -0.09
N HIS A 63 0.90 -1.02 -0.46
CA HIS A 63 -0.44 -0.98 0.12
C HIS A 63 -1.49 -1.21 -0.96
N ARG A 64 -2.53 -1.91 -0.61
CA ARG A 64 -3.69 -2.09 -1.47
C ARG A 64 -4.75 -1.06 -1.13
N LEU A 65 -5.26 -0.38 -2.13
CA LEU A 65 -6.40 0.51 -2.00
C LEU A 65 -7.66 -0.32 -2.25
N GLU A 66 -8.47 -0.49 -1.22
CA GLU A 66 -9.66 -1.33 -1.29
C GLU A 66 -10.70 -0.76 -2.25
N THR A 67 -10.89 0.56 -2.20
CA THR A 67 -11.87 1.26 -3.04
C THR A 67 -11.59 1.09 -4.53
N LEU A 68 -10.31 1.09 -4.91
CA LEU A 68 -9.89 1.05 -6.32
C LEU A 68 -9.44 -0.34 -6.76
N ASN A 69 -9.26 -1.26 -5.82
CA ASN A 69 -8.61 -2.56 -6.08
C ASN A 69 -7.29 -2.37 -6.85
N ALA A 70 -6.48 -1.46 -6.36
CA ALA A 70 -5.21 -1.09 -6.97
C ALA A 70 -4.15 -0.98 -5.90
N PHE A 71 -2.90 -0.88 -6.33
CA PHE A 71 -1.75 -0.96 -5.42
C PHE A 71 -0.88 0.29 -5.57
N VAL A 72 -0.31 0.71 -4.45
CA VAL A 72 0.63 1.84 -4.39
C VAL A 72 1.85 1.45 -3.55
N ALA A 73 3.00 2.02 -3.87
CA ALA A 73 4.18 1.87 -3.04
C ALA A 73 4.00 2.68 -1.75
N CYS A 74 4.49 2.15 -0.64
CA CYS A 74 4.45 2.85 0.64
C CYS A 74 5.22 4.17 0.54
N GLN A 75 4.60 5.24 1.02
CA GLN A 75 5.18 6.59 1.00
C GLN A 75 5.90 6.94 2.31
N HIS A 76 5.75 6.12 3.34
CA HIS A 76 6.36 6.37 4.63
C HIS A 76 7.55 5.45 4.87
N LYS A 77 8.61 6.01 5.45
CA LYS A 77 9.85 5.28 5.72
C LYS A 77 9.67 4.16 6.76
N ASN A 78 8.65 4.26 7.60
CA ASN A 78 8.44 3.35 8.72
C ASN A 78 7.15 2.55 8.63
N CYS A 79 6.74 2.20 7.42
CA CYS A 79 5.54 1.39 7.23
C CYS A 79 5.62 0.01 7.89
N GLU A 80 6.81 -0.43 8.21
CA GLU A 80 7.05 -1.69 8.90
C GLU A 80 6.80 -1.61 10.42
N SER A 81 6.60 -0.41 10.94
CA SER A 81 6.47 -0.20 12.39
C SER A 81 5.02 -0.29 12.85
N ASN A 82 4.68 0.44 13.87
CA ASN A 82 3.42 0.33 14.60
C ASN A 82 2.14 0.58 13.78
N TYR A 83 2.26 1.00 12.54
CA TYR A 83 1.12 1.37 11.71
C TYR A 83 0.74 0.31 10.67
N LYS A 84 1.31 -0.87 10.75
CA LYS A 84 1.04 -1.97 9.80
C LYS A 84 -0.44 -2.30 9.64
N LYS A 85 -1.21 -2.10 10.70
CA LYS A 85 -2.61 -2.47 10.72
C LYS A 85 -3.54 -1.34 10.30
N THR A 86 -3.02 -0.13 10.15
CA THR A 86 -3.82 1.05 9.82
C THR A 86 -3.24 1.77 8.63
N THR A 87 -3.98 1.81 7.55
CA THR A 87 -3.60 2.56 6.36
C THR A 87 -4.62 3.66 6.10
N MET A 88 -4.13 4.85 5.82
CA MET A 88 -4.96 6.04 5.60
C MET A 88 -4.55 6.71 4.30
N PHE A 89 -5.51 6.90 3.41
CA PHE A 89 -5.27 7.48 2.10
C PHE A 89 -6.31 8.51 1.72
N THR A 90 -5.88 9.52 0.99
CA THR A 90 -6.78 10.37 0.22
C THR A 90 -6.61 10.03 -1.25
N ILE A 91 -7.71 9.94 -1.97
CA ILE A 91 -7.76 9.55 -3.38
C ILE A 91 -8.47 10.66 -4.15
N CYS A 92 -7.79 11.27 -5.10
CA CYS A 92 -8.41 12.27 -5.96
C CYS A 92 -9.16 11.59 -7.11
N GLU A 93 -10.43 11.88 -7.22
CA GLU A 93 -11.27 11.29 -8.29
C GLU A 93 -10.97 11.89 -9.65
N MET A 94 -10.35 13.07 -9.70
CA MET A 94 -10.06 13.74 -10.95
C MET A 94 -8.70 13.40 -11.54
N CYS A 95 -7.63 13.51 -10.75
CA CYS A 95 -6.28 13.25 -11.27
C CYS A 95 -5.76 11.85 -10.90
N GLY A 96 -6.46 11.13 -10.02
CA GLY A 96 -6.05 9.79 -9.61
C GLY A 96 -4.92 9.76 -8.59
N ASN A 97 -4.39 10.89 -8.18
CA ASN A 97 -3.32 10.94 -7.19
C ASN A 97 -3.79 10.40 -5.85
N VAL A 98 -2.92 9.64 -5.22
CA VAL A 98 -3.17 9.06 -3.90
C VAL A 98 -2.11 9.57 -2.96
N HIS A 99 -2.55 10.00 -1.79
CA HIS A 99 -1.66 10.48 -0.74
C HIS A 99 -1.86 9.62 0.51
N GLU A 100 -0.79 8.99 0.96
CA GLU A 100 -0.78 8.24 2.21
C GLU A 100 -0.50 9.20 3.36
N PHE A 101 -1.26 9.08 4.44
CA PHE A 101 -1.04 9.92 5.61
C PHE A 101 -1.19 9.11 6.90
N VAL A 102 -0.70 9.67 7.99
CA VAL A 102 -0.85 9.11 9.33
C VAL A 102 -1.48 10.18 10.21
N ASN A 103 -2.54 9.81 10.91
CA ASN A 103 -3.20 10.70 11.85
C ASN A 103 -3.36 9.99 13.18
N THR A 104 -2.70 10.53 14.20
CA THR A 104 -2.70 9.91 15.53
C THR A 104 -4.08 9.95 16.18
N GLY A 105 -4.89 10.96 15.86
CA GLY A 105 -6.27 11.05 16.34
C GLY A 105 -7.12 9.90 15.84
N LEU A 106 -6.98 9.57 14.55
CA LEU A 106 -7.70 8.43 13.98
C LEU A 106 -7.23 7.10 14.58
N ILE A 107 -5.94 6.95 14.82
CA ILE A 107 -5.39 5.75 15.46
C ILE A 107 -5.96 5.60 16.87
N LYS A 108 -6.01 6.69 17.64
CA LYS A 108 -6.59 6.67 18.99
C LYS A 108 -8.07 6.32 18.96
N LEU A 109 -8.81 6.85 17.98
CA LEU A 109 -10.21 6.54 17.81
C LEU A 109 -10.43 5.05 17.54
N VAL A 110 -9.60 4.46 16.68
CA VAL A 110 -9.66 3.02 16.39
C VAL A 110 -9.44 2.22 17.67
N LYS A 111 -8.44 2.57 18.46
CA LYS A 111 -8.15 1.90 19.73
C LYS A 111 -9.32 2.03 20.70
N PHE A 112 -9.93 3.20 20.76
CA PHE A 112 -11.10 3.43 21.59
C PHE A 112 -12.26 2.54 21.16
N LEU A 113 -12.53 2.45 19.88
CA LEU A 113 -13.59 1.61 19.34
C LEU A 113 -13.34 0.12 19.63
N GLU A 114 -12.11 -0.31 19.55
CA GLU A 114 -11.74 -1.68 19.88
C GLU A 114 -12.01 -2.00 21.35
N ASN A 115 -11.63 -1.10 22.25
CA ASN A 115 -11.81 -1.30 23.68
C ASN A 115 -13.29 -1.26 24.08
N ASP A 116 -14.03 -0.28 23.57
CA ASP A 116 -15.43 -0.08 23.89
C ASP A 116 -16.30 -1.22 23.33
N GLY A 117 -16.05 -1.58 22.08
CA GLY A 117 -16.79 -2.65 21.41
C GLY A 117 -16.29 -4.06 21.71
N LYS A 118 -15.23 -4.19 22.49
CA LYS A 118 -14.56 -5.47 22.77
C LYS A 118 -14.25 -6.21 21.46
N PHE A 119 -13.85 -5.44 20.44
CA PHE A 119 -13.59 -5.93 19.11
C PHE A 119 -12.09 -5.88 18.84
N LYS A 120 -11.53 -6.98 18.35
CA LYS A 120 -10.11 -7.06 18.00
C LYS A 120 -9.96 -6.86 16.51
N THR A 121 -9.45 -5.70 16.12
CA THR A 121 -9.25 -5.35 14.72
C THR A 121 -7.99 -6.02 14.18
N SER A 122 -8.13 -6.74 13.09
CA SER A 122 -6.97 -7.30 12.38
C SER A 122 -6.35 -6.27 11.45
N ARG A 123 -7.16 -5.41 10.85
CA ARG A 123 -6.72 -4.39 9.90
C ARG A 123 -7.72 -3.25 9.85
N THR A 124 -7.20 -2.03 9.77
CA THR A 124 -8.01 -0.83 9.60
C THR A 124 -7.59 -0.13 8.32
N VAL A 125 -8.58 0.17 7.47
CA VAL A 125 -8.35 0.89 6.22
C VAL A 125 -9.21 2.14 6.23
N VAL A 126 -8.60 3.29 5.97
CA VAL A 126 -9.30 4.56 5.87
C VAL A 126 -8.98 5.17 4.52
N GLU A 127 -9.98 5.32 3.68
CA GLU A 127 -9.82 5.87 2.33
C GLU A 127 -10.83 6.98 2.12
N PHE A 128 -10.33 8.18 1.80
CA PHE A 128 -11.15 9.32 1.47
C PHE A 128 -11.11 9.55 -0.03
N LYS A 129 -12.25 9.52 -0.68
CA LYS A 129 -12.38 9.87 -2.10
C LYS A 129 -12.90 11.30 -2.21
N GLY A 130 -12.26 12.09 -3.01
CA GLY A 130 -12.66 13.48 -3.20
C GLY A 130 -11.84 14.14 -4.29
N VAL A 131 -11.63 15.43 -4.16
CA VAL A 131 -10.88 16.21 -5.14
C VAL A 131 -9.72 16.91 -4.44
N CYS A 132 -8.51 16.72 -4.95
CA CYS A 132 -7.32 17.31 -4.33
C CYS A 132 -7.27 18.83 -4.58
N SER A 133 -6.42 19.53 -3.80
CA SER A 133 -6.31 21.00 -3.90
C SER A 133 -5.95 21.49 -5.30
N ALA A 134 -5.13 20.72 -6.03
CA ALA A 134 -4.76 21.09 -7.40
C ALA A 134 -5.94 20.97 -8.38
N CYS A 135 -6.93 20.16 -8.08
CA CYS A 135 -8.09 19.91 -8.95
C CYS A 135 -9.34 20.67 -8.53
N THR A 136 -9.35 21.32 -7.38
CA THR A 136 -10.52 22.05 -6.86
C THR A 136 -10.72 23.43 -7.47
N GLU A 137 -9.75 23.95 -8.20
CA GLU A 137 -9.84 25.27 -8.84
C GLU A 137 -10.57 25.21 -10.17
#